data_d62e51c4ed2dc819323cfcdf0ff1bfaf
#
_entry.id   d62e51c4ed2dc819323cfcdf0ff1bfaf
#
_cell.length_a   1.000
_cell.length_b   1.000
_cell.length_c   1.000
_cell.angle_alpha   90.00
_cell.angle_beta   90.00
_cell.angle_gamma   90.00
#
_symmetry.space_group_name_H-M   'P 1'
#
loop_
_entity.id
_entity.type
_entity.pdbx_description
1 polymer ?
#
loop_
_entity_poly.entity_id
_entity_poly.type
_entity_poly.pdbx_seq_one_letter_code
_entity_poly.pdbx_strand_id
1 'polypeptide(L)'
;MKDIKLTINGKEIKAHASTKLLWAALENGIYIPNLCAIKDKPEPNAACRLCWVEIAGLKESVTACTVEVSEGMVVNTRGEKGLELARASFELLMASHALDCVHCKANGICELQQIAKVLKCSLKPKNLRLLLRDLPIDDSNPLFTLDPNKCVLCGRCVWECQKYREKALLGFAHRGFKRMVTTFGDEPIGRDKCLDCGHCVEVCPTGALAFKDNPKFKSQRSKP
;
A
#
# COMPACT_ATOMS: atom_id res chain seq x y z
N MET A 1 17.01 12.28 20.77
CA MET A 1 17.07 10.94 20.15
C MET A 1 18.41 10.81 19.44
N LYS A 2 19.06 9.65 19.46
CA LYS A 2 20.41 9.48 18.89
C LYS A 2 20.30 9.26 17.38
N ASP A 3 21.02 10.07 16.59
CA ASP A 3 21.18 9.84 15.16
C ASP A 3 22.21 8.73 14.96
N ILE A 4 21.94 7.87 14.00
CA ILE A 4 22.80 6.76 13.58
C ILE A 4 23.13 6.91 12.09
N LYS A 5 24.23 6.29 11.70
CA LYS A 5 24.67 6.20 10.30
C LYS A 5 24.48 4.79 9.77
N LEU A 6 24.01 4.69 8.55
CA LEU A 6 23.88 3.44 7.82
C LEU A 6 24.14 3.65 6.34
N THR A 7 24.40 2.58 5.62
CA THR A 7 24.66 2.63 4.18
C THR A 7 23.54 1.93 3.41
N ILE A 8 22.93 2.61 2.44
CA ILE A 8 21.95 1.99 1.54
C ILE A 8 22.44 2.14 0.09
N ASN A 9 22.63 1.03 -0.60
CA ASN A 9 23.16 0.98 -1.98
C ASN A 9 24.46 1.74 -2.16
N GLY A 10 25.35 1.69 -1.16
CA GLY A 10 26.64 2.40 -1.17
C GLY A 10 26.58 3.87 -0.77
N LYS A 11 25.39 4.44 -0.51
CA LYS A 11 25.20 5.81 -0.04
C LYS A 11 25.07 5.84 1.47
N GLU A 12 25.96 6.56 2.19
CA GLU A 12 25.79 6.82 3.62
C GLU A 12 24.60 7.75 3.84
N ILE A 13 23.74 7.40 4.77
CA ILE A 13 22.59 8.20 5.22
C ILE A 13 22.56 8.28 6.73
N LYS A 14 21.85 9.30 7.25
CA LYS A 14 21.55 9.45 8.66
C LYS A 14 20.07 9.19 8.93
N ALA A 15 19.77 8.57 10.04
CA ALA A 15 18.42 8.33 10.49
C ALA A 15 18.36 8.34 12.02
N HIS A 16 17.18 8.59 12.59
CA HIS A 16 16.99 8.41 14.02
C HIS A 16 16.96 6.93 14.38
N ALA A 17 17.63 6.56 15.47
CA ALA A 17 17.47 5.23 16.06
C ALA A 17 15.97 4.93 16.26
N SER A 18 15.53 3.69 16.10
CA SER A 18 14.12 3.26 16.13
C SER A 18 13.27 3.62 14.90
N THR A 19 13.83 4.30 13.89
CA THR A 19 13.16 4.48 12.61
C THR A 19 13.11 3.16 11.85
N LYS A 20 11.97 2.80 11.26
CA LYS A 20 11.93 1.64 10.36
C LYS A 20 12.74 1.92 9.09
N LEU A 21 13.48 0.93 8.63
CA LEU A 21 14.39 1.05 7.47
C LEU A 21 13.70 1.60 6.22
N LEU A 22 12.44 1.23 6.00
CA LEU A 22 11.65 1.76 4.88
C LEU A 22 11.57 3.29 4.92
N TRP A 23 11.27 3.87 6.08
CA TRP A 23 11.12 5.33 6.22
C TRP A 23 12.47 6.03 6.14
N ALA A 24 13.51 5.47 6.74
CA ALA A 24 14.87 5.99 6.61
C ALA A 24 15.32 6.05 5.14
N ALA A 25 14.99 5.03 4.33
CA ALA A 25 15.30 5.01 2.90
C ALA A 25 14.50 6.07 2.14
N LEU A 26 13.18 6.12 2.32
CA LEU A 26 12.29 7.04 1.59
C LEU A 26 12.61 8.51 1.91
N GLU A 27 12.89 8.86 3.15
CA GLU A 27 13.27 10.21 3.59
C GLU A 27 14.61 10.67 3.01
N ASN A 28 15.48 9.72 2.64
CA ASN A 28 16.75 10.00 1.97
C ASN A 28 16.69 9.85 0.43
N GLY A 29 15.47 9.80 -0.15
CA GLY A 29 15.24 9.72 -1.58
C GLY A 29 15.52 8.35 -2.19
N ILE A 30 15.63 7.30 -1.38
CA ILE A 30 15.83 5.92 -1.84
C ILE A 30 14.49 5.20 -1.85
N TYR A 31 13.92 5.02 -3.04
CA TYR A 31 12.63 4.36 -3.18
C TYR A 31 12.73 2.85 -2.95
N ILE A 32 11.86 2.33 -2.10
CA ILE A 32 11.62 0.90 -1.87
C ILE A 32 10.14 0.63 -2.15
N PRO A 33 9.77 -0.31 -3.05
CA PRO A 33 8.38 -0.64 -3.35
C PRO A 33 7.60 -1.01 -2.09
N ASN A 34 6.45 -0.40 -1.89
CA ASN A 34 5.59 -0.68 -0.75
C ASN A 34 4.15 -0.24 -1.04
N LEU A 35 3.15 -0.86 -0.40
CA LEU A 35 1.74 -0.49 -0.51
C LEU A 35 1.05 -0.39 0.85
N CYS A 36 1.45 -1.20 1.82
CA CYS A 36 0.75 -1.30 3.10
C CYS A 36 1.44 -0.54 4.24
N ALA A 37 2.56 0.13 3.96
CA ALA A 37 3.26 0.90 4.97
C ALA A 37 2.52 2.21 5.28
N ILE A 38 2.44 2.53 6.57
CA ILE A 38 1.79 3.73 7.10
C ILE A 38 2.75 4.33 8.12
N LYS A 39 3.20 5.58 7.90
CA LYS A 39 4.27 6.19 8.68
C LYS A 39 3.91 6.33 10.16
N ASP A 40 2.70 6.77 10.44
CA ASP A 40 2.24 7.06 11.80
C ASP A 40 1.74 5.81 12.56
N LYS A 41 1.76 4.64 11.93
CA LYS A 41 1.32 3.40 12.55
C LYS A 41 2.49 2.72 13.24
N PRO A 42 2.45 2.51 14.58
CA PRO A 42 3.55 1.91 15.33
C PRO A 42 3.96 0.53 14.79
N GLU A 43 2.97 -0.33 14.58
CA GLU A 43 3.17 -1.67 14.02
C GLU A 43 2.79 -1.71 12.53
N PRO A 44 3.71 -2.03 11.62
CA PRO A 44 3.42 -2.09 10.21
C PRO A 44 2.45 -3.24 9.88
N ASN A 45 1.59 -3.05 8.89
CA ASN A 45 0.71 -4.13 8.42
C ASN A 45 1.48 -5.32 7.84
N ALA A 46 2.65 -5.09 7.28
CA ALA A 46 3.55 -6.07 6.65
C ALA A 46 2.84 -7.05 5.67
N ALA A 47 1.71 -6.62 5.09
CA ALA A 47 0.81 -7.47 4.30
C ALA A 47 1.19 -7.56 2.82
N CYS A 48 1.67 -6.47 2.20
CA CYS A 48 1.93 -6.42 0.76
C CYS A 48 3.19 -7.16 0.32
N ARG A 49 4.16 -7.35 1.21
CA ARG A 49 5.42 -8.07 0.98
C ARG A 49 6.22 -7.56 -0.22
N LEU A 50 6.22 -6.24 -0.46
CA LEU A 50 6.94 -5.62 -1.58
C LEU A 50 8.29 -5.03 -1.21
N CYS A 51 8.47 -4.61 0.06
CA CYS A 51 9.64 -3.86 0.51
C CYS A 51 10.83 -4.75 0.94
N TRP A 52 11.08 -5.82 0.18
CA TRP A 52 12.19 -6.72 0.44
C TRP A 52 13.53 -6.03 0.20
N VAL A 53 14.47 -6.24 1.11
CA VAL A 53 15.85 -5.75 1.04
C VAL A 53 16.81 -6.81 1.57
N GLU A 54 18.06 -6.72 1.18
CA GLU A 54 19.15 -7.53 1.71
C GLU A 54 19.97 -6.69 2.67
N ILE A 55 20.31 -7.25 3.83
CA ILE A 55 21.16 -6.60 4.83
C ILE A 55 22.43 -7.42 5.01
N ALA A 56 23.59 -6.79 4.94
CA ALA A 56 24.86 -7.46 5.15
C ALA A 56 24.89 -8.19 6.49
N GLY A 57 25.35 -9.44 6.50
CA GLY A 57 25.35 -10.30 7.67
C GLY A 57 24.07 -11.12 7.88
N LEU A 58 22.98 -10.83 7.17
CA LEU A 58 21.78 -11.66 7.17
C LEU A 58 21.77 -12.63 5.98
N LYS A 59 21.38 -13.88 6.21
CA LYS A 59 21.26 -14.90 5.15
C LYS A 59 20.03 -14.69 4.26
N GLU A 60 18.96 -14.19 4.86
CA GLU A 60 17.65 -14.03 4.21
C GLU A 60 17.31 -12.56 3.99
N SER A 61 16.59 -12.28 2.91
CA SER A 61 16.00 -10.97 2.69
C SER A 61 14.93 -10.67 3.73
N VAL A 62 14.81 -9.41 4.11
CA VAL A 62 13.84 -8.94 5.11
C VAL A 62 12.96 -7.82 4.53
N THR A 63 11.82 -7.57 5.16
CA THR A 63 10.93 -6.47 4.74
C THR A 63 11.33 -5.17 5.46
N ALA A 64 11.70 -4.15 4.70
CA ALA A 64 12.19 -2.87 5.24
C ALA A 64 11.20 -2.17 6.17
N CYS A 65 9.89 -2.42 6.04
CA CYS A 65 8.88 -1.83 6.92
C CYS A 65 8.85 -2.42 8.33
N THR A 66 9.47 -3.59 8.55
CA THR A 66 9.47 -4.27 9.87
C THR A 66 10.80 -4.12 10.61
N VAL A 67 11.89 -3.81 9.92
CA VAL A 67 13.23 -3.71 10.48
C VAL A 67 13.51 -2.29 10.93
N GLU A 68 14.07 -2.13 12.14
CA GLU A 68 14.60 -0.86 12.62
C GLU A 68 16.05 -0.67 12.16
N VAL A 69 16.41 0.58 11.90
CA VAL A 69 17.77 0.91 11.52
C VAL A 69 18.72 0.76 12.70
N SER A 70 19.97 0.37 12.42
CA SER A 70 21.04 0.28 13.41
C SER A 70 22.33 0.91 12.89
N GLU A 71 23.21 1.30 13.83
CA GLU A 71 24.51 1.89 13.49
C GLU A 71 25.34 0.95 12.63
N GLY A 72 25.88 1.48 11.54
CA GLY A 72 26.72 0.72 10.60
C GLY A 72 25.99 -0.29 9.73
N MET A 73 24.64 -0.35 9.76
CA MET A 73 23.87 -1.25 8.90
C MET A 73 24.18 -1.00 7.42
N VAL A 74 24.42 -2.07 6.65
CA VAL A 74 24.64 -2.01 5.19
C VAL A 74 23.50 -2.72 4.49
N VAL A 75 22.79 -1.98 3.63
CA VAL A 75 21.54 -2.43 2.97
C VAL A 75 21.68 -2.37 1.46
N ASN A 76 21.22 -3.41 0.79
CA ASN A 76 21.06 -3.47 -0.65
C ASN A 76 19.56 -3.60 -1.00
N THR A 77 18.98 -2.56 -1.61
CA THR A 77 17.59 -2.56 -2.05
C THR A 77 17.41 -3.12 -3.47
N ARG A 78 18.54 -3.47 -4.13
CA ARG A 78 18.58 -3.97 -5.51
C ARG A 78 19.16 -5.39 -5.58
N GLY A 79 19.27 -6.07 -4.45
CA GLY A 79 19.73 -7.45 -4.38
C GLY A 79 18.78 -8.40 -5.11
N GLU A 80 19.33 -9.40 -5.77
CA GLU A 80 18.58 -10.29 -6.65
C GLU A 80 17.49 -11.06 -5.90
N LYS A 81 17.81 -11.64 -4.75
CA LYS A 81 16.85 -12.38 -3.90
C LYS A 81 15.70 -11.49 -3.44
N GLY A 82 16.01 -10.26 -2.98
CA GLY A 82 15.01 -9.30 -2.55
C GLY A 82 14.08 -8.89 -3.70
N LEU A 83 14.64 -8.65 -4.89
CA LEU A 83 13.87 -8.30 -6.07
C LEU A 83 12.99 -9.45 -6.58
N GLU A 84 13.47 -10.69 -6.55
CA GLU A 84 12.67 -11.88 -6.89
C GLU A 84 11.46 -12.01 -5.97
N LEU A 85 11.67 -11.91 -4.66
CA LEU A 85 10.58 -11.94 -3.67
C LEU A 85 9.58 -10.80 -3.86
N ALA A 86 10.05 -9.60 -4.18
CA ALA A 86 9.19 -8.45 -4.45
C ALA A 86 8.36 -8.66 -5.73
N ARG A 87 8.95 -9.22 -6.79
CA ARG A 87 8.26 -9.55 -8.05
C ARG A 87 7.20 -10.64 -7.83
N ALA A 88 7.53 -11.71 -7.12
CA ALA A 88 6.58 -12.77 -6.78
C ALA A 88 5.41 -12.22 -5.95
N SER A 89 5.70 -11.38 -4.96
CA SER A 89 4.69 -10.71 -4.14
C SER A 89 3.79 -9.80 -4.98
N PHE A 90 4.38 -9.07 -5.92
CA PHE A 90 3.63 -8.21 -6.84
C PHE A 90 2.70 -9.03 -7.74
N GLU A 91 3.17 -10.13 -8.30
CA GLU A 91 2.38 -11.03 -9.15
C GLU A 91 1.19 -11.63 -8.37
N LEU A 92 1.40 -12.02 -7.11
CA LEU A 92 0.33 -12.47 -6.21
C LEU A 92 -0.74 -11.40 -5.96
N LEU A 93 -0.35 -10.14 -5.75
CA LEU A 93 -1.30 -9.03 -5.60
C LEU A 93 -2.11 -8.82 -6.88
N MET A 94 -1.44 -8.88 -8.03
CA MET A 94 -2.10 -8.68 -9.32
C MET A 94 -3.00 -9.86 -9.71
N ALA A 95 -2.77 -11.07 -9.20
CA ALA A 95 -3.62 -12.23 -9.47
C ALA A 95 -5.06 -12.08 -8.96
N SER A 96 -5.28 -11.24 -7.94
CA SER A 96 -6.62 -10.96 -7.39
C SER A 96 -7.14 -9.54 -7.71
N HIS A 97 -6.40 -8.77 -8.51
CA HIS A 97 -6.76 -7.39 -8.85
C HIS A 97 -7.49 -7.35 -10.21
N ALA A 98 -8.69 -6.79 -10.25
CA ALA A 98 -9.43 -6.57 -11.48
C ALA A 98 -8.74 -5.50 -12.33
N LEU A 99 -8.07 -5.95 -13.38
CA LEU A 99 -7.24 -5.10 -14.23
C LEU A 99 -8.07 -4.44 -15.33
N ASP A 100 -8.48 -3.21 -15.10
CA ASP A 100 -9.11 -2.32 -16.06
C ASP A 100 -8.54 -0.90 -15.93
N CYS A 101 -7.28 -0.74 -16.32
CA CYS A 101 -6.59 0.54 -16.18
C CYS A 101 -7.22 1.66 -17.02
N VAL A 102 -7.78 1.34 -18.18
CA VAL A 102 -8.34 2.33 -19.11
C VAL A 102 -9.52 3.09 -18.48
N HIS A 103 -10.40 2.39 -17.78
CA HIS A 103 -11.57 2.98 -17.13
C HIS A 103 -11.33 3.26 -15.63
N CYS A 104 -10.13 2.97 -15.10
CA CYS A 104 -9.83 3.16 -13.70
C CYS A 104 -9.54 4.63 -13.37
N LYS A 105 -10.23 5.19 -12.37
CA LYS A 105 -10.03 6.58 -11.92
C LYS A 105 -8.62 6.85 -11.34
N ALA A 106 -7.88 5.81 -10.97
CA ALA A 106 -6.49 5.90 -10.53
C ALA A 106 -5.47 5.76 -11.67
N ASN A 107 -5.90 5.65 -12.94
CA ASN A 107 -4.97 5.50 -14.05
C ASN A 107 -3.96 6.66 -14.11
N GLY A 108 -2.68 6.33 -14.27
CA GLY A 108 -1.57 7.31 -14.28
C GLY A 108 -1.03 7.70 -12.90
N ILE A 109 -1.81 7.54 -11.82
CA ILE A 109 -1.41 7.84 -10.43
C ILE A 109 -1.43 6.62 -9.52
N CYS A 110 -1.76 5.44 -10.06
CA CYS A 110 -1.86 4.18 -9.32
C CYS A 110 -0.47 3.70 -8.86
N GLU A 111 -0.33 3.43 -7.56
CA GLU A 111 0.94 2.91 -7.02
C GLU A 111 1.30 1.54 -7.60
N LEU A 112 0.33 0.69 -8.01
CA LEU A 112 0.62 -0.57 -8.69
C LEU A 112 1.31 -0.35 -10.04
N GLN A 113 0.90 0.66 -10.81
CA GLN A 113 1.54 1.00 -12.08
C GLN A 113 2.98 1.50 -11.86
N GLN A 114 3.21 2.30 -10.82
CA GLN A 114 4.54 2.78 -10.45
C GLN A 114 5.44 1.62 -9.99
N ILE A 115 4.94 0.74 -9.13
CA ILE A 115 5.68 -0.43 -8.65
C ILE A 115 6.03 -1.37 -9.79
N ALA A 116 5.09 -1.62 -10.72
CA ALA A 116 5.33 -2.44 -11.90
C ALA A 116 6.52 -1.91 -12.74
N LYS A 117 6.58 -0.59 -12.94
CA LYS A 117 7.71 0.06 -13.64
C LYS A 117 9.04 -0.17 -12.91
N VAL A 118 9.05 0.04 -11.58
CA VAL A 118 10.27 -0.11 -10.76
C VAL A 118 10.76 -1.56 -10.74
N LEU A 119 9.86 -2.52 -10.54
CA LEU A 119 10.18 -3.95 -10.51
C LEU A 119 10.37 -4.55 -11.91
N LYS A 120 10.09 -3.78 -12.99
CA LYS A 120 10.09 -4.25 -14.38
C LYS A 120 9.17 -5.47 -14.58
N CYS A 121 7.99 -5.43 -13.96
CA CYS A 121 6.96 -6.46 -14.02
C CYS A 121 5.80 -6.05 -14.91
N SER A 122 5.08 -7.03 -15.45
CA SER A 122 3.79 -6.82 -16.08
C SER A 122 2.70 -6.62 -15.01
N LEU A 123 1.72 -5.75 -15.28
CA LEU A 123 0.51 -5.67 -14.47
C LEU A 123 -0.34 -6.94 -14.60
N LYS A 124 -0.32 -7.60 -15.77
CA LYS A 124 -1.00 -8.88 -15.96
C LYS A 124 -0.09 -10.01 -15.48
N PRO A 125 -0.52 -10.82 -14.50
CA PRO A 125 0.24 -12.00 -14.05
C PRO A 125 0.52 -12.94 -15.22
N LYS A 126 1.73 -13.51 -15.25
CA LYS A 126 2.14 -14.46 -16.30
C LYS A 126 2.10 -15.89 -15.84
N ASN A 127 2.46 -16.10 -14.56
CA ASN A 127 2.68 -17.43 -13.99
C ASN A 127 1.56 -17.88 -13.05
N LEU A 128 0.61 -16.99 -12.74
CA LEU A 128 -0.45 -17.26 -11.80
C LEU A 128 -1.83 -17.20 -12.47
N ARG A 129 -2.71 -18.09 -12.02
CA ARG A 129 -4.14 -18.01 -12.37
C ARG A 129 -4.77 -16.76 -11.74
N LEU A 130 -5.61 -16.06 -12.49
CA LEU A 130 -6.42 -14.97 -11.96
C LEU A 130 -7.47 -15.51 -10.99
N LEU A 131 -7.55 -14.88 -9.83
CA LEU A 131 -8.49 -15.19 -8.74
C LEU A 131 -9.44 -14.01 -8.52
N LEU A 132 -10.09 -13.58 -9.59
CA LEU A 132 -11.05 -12.47 -9.54
C LEU A 132 -12.28 -12.88 -8.72
N ARG A 133 -12.77 -11.97 -7.90
CA ARG A 133 -13.84 -12.24 -6.93
C ARG A 133 -15.23 -11.87 -7.41
N ASP A 134 -15.33 -10.97 -8.39
CA ASP A 134 -16.58 -10.45 -8.94
C ASP A 134 -17.55 -9.94 -7.85
N LEU A 135 -17.04 -9.09 -6.99
CA LEU A 135 -17.81 -8.51 -5.89
C LEU A 135 -18.55 -7.25 -6.33
N PRO A 136 -19.73 -6.98 -5.76
CA PRO A 136 -20.47 -5.77 -6.09
C PRO A 136 -19.69 -4.51 -5.72
N ILE A 137 -19.80 -3.49 -6.59
CA ILE A 137 -19.25 -2.16 -6.33
C ILE A 137 -20.22 -1.43 -5.41
N ASP A 138 -19.72 -0.89 -4.31
CA ASP A 138 -20.50 -0.04 -3.41
C ASP A 138 -20.45 1.42 -3.91
N ASP A 139 -21.56 1.87 -4.45
CA ASP A 139 -21.76 3.22 -4.95
C ASP A 139 -22.72 4.04 -4.08
N SER A 140 -23.02 3.58 -2.87
CA SER A 140 -24.00 4.16 -1.95
C SER A 140 -23.54 5.49 -1.34
N ASN A 141 -22.21 5.73 -1.23
CA ASN A 141 -21.69 6.98 -0.69
C ASN A 141 -21.78 8.11 -1.74
N PRO A 142 -22.22 9.34 -1.37
CA PRO A 142 -22.37 10.45 -2.33
C PRO A 142 -21.04 10.98 -2.87
N LEU A 143 -19.91 10.82 -2.14
CA LEU A 143 -18.62 11.38 -2.52
C LEU A 143 -17.71 10.43 -3.30
N PHE A 144 -17.78 9.14 -3.00
CA PHE A 144 -16.84 8.15 -3.54
C PHE A 144 -17.49 6.78 -3.76
N THR A 145 -16.80 5.94 -4.50
CA THR A 145 -17.17 4.55 -4.71
C THR A 145 -16.14 3.63 -4.06
N LEU A 146 -16.55 2.45 -3.60
CA LEU A 146 -15.68 1.35 -3.22
C LEU A 146 -15.84 0.20 -4.20
N ASP A 147 -14.78 -0.10 -4.95
CA ASP A 147 -14.66 -1.28 -5.80
C ASP A 147 -13.74 -2.31 -5.12
N PRO A 148 -14.28 -3.33 -4.45
CA PRO A 148 -13.50 -4.31 -3.73
C PRO A 148 -12.65 -5.20 -4.65
N ASN A 149 -12.97 -5.25 -5.96
CA ASN A 149 -12.21 -6.03 -6.94
C ASN A 149 -10.86 -5.38 -7.29
N LYS A 150 -10.70 -4.09 -7.01
CA LYS A 150 -9.45 -3.34 -7.16
C LYS A 150 -8.69 -3.18 -5.84
N CYS A 151 -9.21 -3.75 -4.75
CA CYS A 151 -8.62 -3.65 -3.43
C CYS A 151 -7.47 -4.65 -3.24
N VAL A 152 -6.29 -4.14 -2.84
CA VAL A 152 -5.09 -4.94 -2.54
C VAL A 152 -4.93 -5.22 -1.04
N LEU A 153 -5.96 -4.99 -0.24
CA LEU A 153 -6.02 -5.25 1.20
C LEU A 153 -4.86 -4.61 2.00
N CYS A 154 -4.38 -3.45 1.58
CA CYS A 154 -3.24 -2.77 2.21
C CYS A 154 -3.55 -2.22 3.61
N GLY A 155 -4.82 -1.93 3.92
CA GLY A 155 -5.27 -1.45 5.22
C GLY A 155 -5.09 0.05 5.48
N ARG A 156 -4.58 0.84 4.52
CA ARG A 156 -4.41 2.29 4.70
C ARG A 156 -5.74 2.97 5.02
N CYS A 157 -6.79 2.68 4.27
CA CYS A 157 -8.12 3.25 4.48
C CYS A 157 -8.73 2.88 5.84
N VAL A 158 -8.47 1.66 6.32
CA VAL A 158 -8.94 1.20 7.64
C VAL A 158 -8.25 2.01 8.73
N TRP A 159 -6.92 2.19 8.65
CA TRP A 159 -6.15 3.00 9.60
C TRP A 159 -6.61 4.46 9.61
N GLU A 160 -6.75 5.07 8.43
CA GLU A 160 -7.20 6.46 8.33
C GLU A 160 -8.62 6.63 8.89
N CYS A 161 -9.52 5.69 8.61
CA CYS A 161 -10.86 5.73 9.19
C CYS A 161 -10.84 5.66 10.72
N GLN A 162 -9.94 4.85 11.30
CA GLN A 162 -9.75 4.75 12.76
C GLN A 162 -9.15 6.03 13.35
N LYS A 163 -8.23 6.68 12.63
CA LYS A 163 -7.54 7.89 13.10
C LYS A 163 -8.46 9.10 13.18
N TYR A 164 -9.39 9.24 12.24
CA TYR A 164 -10.27 10.42 12.16
C TYR A 164 -11.67 10.20 12.73
N ARG A 165 -11.94 9.04 13.30
CA ARG A 165 -13.27 8.74 13.85
C ARG A 165 -13.16 8.01 15.18
N GLU A 166 -13.99 8.41 16.15
CA GLU A 166 -14.14 7.70 17.44
C GLU A 166 -14.62 6.26 17.24
N LYS A 167 -15.49 6.05 16.22
CA LYS A 167 -15.97 4.72 15.81
C LYS A 167 -15.61 4.50 14.36
N ALA A 168 -14.56 3.74 14.11
CA ALA A 168 -14.16 3.38 12.75
C ALA A 168 -15.30 2.68 11.99
N LEU A 169 -15.54 3.13 10.76
CA LEU A 169 -16.53 2.53 9.89
C LEU A 169 -15.95 1.37 9.09
N LEU A 170 -14.74 1.58 8.53
CA LEU A 170 -14.07 0.59 7.71
C LEU A 170 -13.25 -0.38 8.55
N GLY A 171 -13.38 -1.65 8.25
CA GLY A 171 -12.62 -2.73 8.86
C GLY A 171 -12.29 -3.84 7.86
N PHE A 172 -11.57 -4.85 8.32
CA PHE A 172 -11.42 -6.09 7.59
C PHE A 172 -12.46 -7.09 8.07
N ALA A 173 -13.19 -7.70 7.14
CA ALA A 173 -14.07 -8.83 7.42
C ALA A 173 -13.67 -10.06 6.61
N HIS A 174 -14.23 -11.20 7.00
CA HIS A 174 -14.01 -12.52 6.41
C HIS A 174 -12.56 -13.03 6.49
N ARG A 175 -12.32 -14.23 5.96
CA ARG A 175 -11.02 -14.92 6.03
C ARG A 175 -10.59 -15.46 4.65
N GLY A 176 -9.30 -15.69 4.51
CA GLY A 176 -8.71 -16.25 3.29
C GLY A 176 -9.07 -15.42 2.05
N PHE A 177 -9.45 -16.05 0.98
CA PHE A 177 -9.81 -15.39 -0.29
C PHE A 177 -11.08 -14.53 -0.22
N LYS A 178 -11.92 -14.70 0.82
CA LYS A 178 -13.11 -13.87 1.04
C LYS A 178 -12.81 -12.59 1.80
N ARG A 179 -11.58 -12.43 2.34
CA ARG A 179 -11.22 -11.23 3.10
C ARG A 179 -11.42 -9.98 2.27
N MET A 180 -12.08 -8.98 2.86
CA MET A 180 -12.34 -7.69 2.22
C MET A 180 -12.31 -6.54 3.22
N VAL A 181 -12.16 -5.33 2.72
CA VAL A 181 -12.43 -4.10 3.46
C VAL A 181 -13.90 -3.81 3.31
N THR A 182 -14.60 -3.64 4.41
CA THR A 182 -16.03 -3.42 4.44
C THR A 182 -16.44 -2.70 5.74
N THR A 183 -17.72 -2.50 5.94
CA THR A 183 -18.35 -1.97 7.16
C THR A 183 -18.79 -3.11 8.07
N PHE A 184 -19.28 -2.79 9.25
CA PHE A 184 -19.90 -3.79 10.13
C PHE A 184 -21.15 -4.38 9.46
N GLY A 185 -21.25 -5.72 9.43
CA GLY A 185 -22.36 -6.44 8.82
C GLY A 185 -22.38 -6.40 7.29
N ASP A 186 -21.26 -6.00 6.65
CA ASP A 186 -21.15 -5.80 5.19
C ASP A 186 -22.17 -4.79 4.61
N GLU A 187 -22.61 -3.87 5.45
CA GLU A 187 -23.53 -2.81 5.06
C GLU A 187 -22.88 -1.81 4.09
N PRO A 188 -23.64 -1.21 3.15
CA PRO A 188 -23.13 -0.17 2.27
C PRO A 188 -22.57 1.04 3.04
N ILE A 189 -21.48 1.62 2.55
CA ILE A 189 -20.74 2.73 3.22
C ILE A 189 -21.59 3.99 3.37
N GLY A 190 -22.55 4.23 2.47
CA GLY A 190 -23.40 5.42 2.46
C GLY A 190 -24.52 5.44 3.48
N ARG A 191 -24.78 4.32 4.20
CA ARG A 191 -25.85 4.29 5.20
C ARG A 191 -25.39 4.91 6.51
N ASP A 192 -25.91 6.10 6.83
CA ASP A 192 -26.04 6.75 8.15
C ASP A 192 -24.77 7.08 8.96
N LYS A 193 -23.56 6.65 8.56
CA LYS A 193 -22.42 6.71 9.47
C LYS A 193 -21.12 7.26 8.86
N CYS A 194 -21.01 7.39 7.56
CA CYS A 194 -19.86 7.99 6.92
C CYS A 194 -19.96 9.53 6.98
N LEU A 195 -18.94 10.20 7.54
CA LEU A 195 -18.90 11.67 7.65
C LEU A 195 -18.42 12.33 6.35
N ASP A 196 -18.36 11.61 5.25
CA ASP A 196 -17.94 12.11 3.93
C ASP A 196 -16.60 12.89 3.96
N CYS A 197 -15.70 12.50 4.88
CA CYS A 197 -14.40 13.16 5.04
C CYS A 197 -13.41 12.88 3.90
N GLY A 198 -13.57 11.75 3.17
CA GLY A 198 -12.74 11.40 2.01
C GLY A 198 -11.32 10.88 2.29
N HIS A 199 -10.81 10.94 3.53
CA HIS A 199 -9.42 10.54 3.84
C HIS A 199 -9.08 9.10 3.43
N CYS A 200 -10.04 8.18 3.53
CA CYS A 200 -9.84 6.79 3.07
C CYS A 200 -9.59 6.69 1.55
N VAL A 201 -10.14 7.63 0.77
CA VAL A 201 -9.92 7.71 -0.68
C VAL A 201 -8.55 8.28 -1.00
N GLU A 202 -8.13 9.32 -0.26
CA GLU A 202 -6.84 10.00 -0.47
C GLU A 202 -5.66 9.05 -0.25
N VAL A 203 -5.76 8.15 0.74
CA VAL A 203 -4.69 7.19 1.05
C VAL A 203 -4.77 5.88 0.26
N CYS A 204 -5.80 5.70 -0.57
CA CYS A 204 -5.95 4.49 -1.35
C CYS A 204 -4.88 4.42 -2.46
N PRO A 205 -3.98 3.41 -2.46
CA PRO A 205 -2.90 3.34 -3.43
C PRO A 205 -3.37 2.85 -4.82
N THR A 206 -4.63 2.42 -4.91
CA THR A 206 -5.24 1.88 -6.13
C THR A 206 -6.56 2.59 -6.43
N GLY A 207 -7.30 2.13 -7.43
CA GLY A 207 -8.64 2.62 -7.74
C GLY A 207 -9.76 1.95 -6.95
N ALA A 208 -9.46 1.26 -5.85
CA ALA A 208 -10.48 0.59 -5.04
C ALA A 208 -11.41 1.59 -4.33
N LEU A 209 -10.87 2.68 -3.81
CA LEU A 209 -11.62 3.84 -3.36
C LEU A 209 -11.33 4.99 -4.32
N ALA A 210 -12.37 5.59 -4.88
CA ALA A 210 -12.22 6.65 -5.85
C ALA A 210 -13.32 7.70 -5.69
N PHE A 211 -12.97 8.98 -5.69
CA PHE A 211 -13.96 10.05 -5.68
C PHE A 211 -14.85 9.96 -6.92
N LYS A 212 -16.14 10.20 -6.74
CA LYS A 212 -17.07 10.48 -7.82
C LYS A 212 -16.67 11.81 -8.48
N ASP A 213 -17.10 12.05 -9.71
CA ASP A 213 -16.80 13.28 -10.44
C ASP A 213 -17.49 14.47 -9.78
N ASN A 214 -16.88 14.97 -8.70
CA ASN A 214 -17.31 16.17 -8.02
C ASN A 214 -16.23 17.25 -8.21
N PRO A 215 -16.56 18.39 -8.83
CA PRO A 215 -15.59 19.46 -9.10
C PRO A 215 -14.89 20.01 -7.86
N LYS A 216 -15.48 19.86 -6.67
CA LYS A 216 -14.88 20.31 -5.39
C LYS A 216 -13.60 19.56 -5.01
N PHE A 217 -13.37 18.35 -5.53
CA PHE A 217 -12.21 17.49 -5.16
C PHE A 217 -11.16 17.33 -6.26
N LYS A 218 -11.39 17.90 -7.46
CA LYS A 218 -10.39 17.89 -8.55
C LYS A 218 -9.11 18.68 -8.20
N SER A 219 -9.20 19.68 -7.31
CA SER A 219 -8.08 20.57 -6.99
C SER A 219 -7.05 20.00 -6.00
N GLN A 220 -7.36 18.93 -5.27
CA GLN A 220 -6.45 18.38 -4.26
C GLN A 220 -5.47 17.32 -4.81
N ARG A 221 -5.74 16.77 -6.00
CA ARG A 221 -4.86 15.76 -6.66
C ARG A 221 -3.73 16.33 -7.52
N SER A 222 -3.63 17.64 -7.68
CA SER A 222 -2.66 18.30 -8.57
C SER A 222 -1.42 18.85 -7.85
N LYS A 223 -1.08 18.37 -6.67
CA LYS A 223 0.22 18.68 -6.05
C LYS A 223 1.11 17.44 -6.05
N PRO A 224 2.32 17.53 -6.68
CA PRO A 224 3.32 16.47 -6.73
C PRO A 224 3.90 16.14 -5.36
#